data_18ba048ef63c0777db7115b3cf343366
#
_entry.id   18ba048ef63c0777db7115b3cf343366
#
_cell.length_a   1.000
_cell.length_b   1.000
_cell.length_c   1.000
_cell.angle_alpha   90.00
_cell.angle_beta   90.00
_cell.angle_gamma   90.00
#
_symmetry.space_group_name_H-M   'P 1'
#
loop_
_entity.id
_entity.type
_entity.pdbx_description
1 polymer ?
#
loop_
_entity_poly.entity_id
_entity_poly.type
_entity_poly.pdbx_seq_one_letter_code
_entity_poly.pdbx_strand_id
1 'polypeptide(L)'
;MASSWSRDMATDRELLFGLIALQNGLIDQGQLVAAFHAWTRDKSRAIAEHLVMRGDLDAEQRSLVEAMVAMHLKKHGGDAEKSLASIPVGRSTREILGDVPDHELHASIGHLGSAAAKSETDRTTTYAVGSSTSENQRFRVLRPHARGGLGAVFVALDEELHREVALKQILDGHADDPTSRQRFVNEAEITGGLEHPGVVPVYGLGTYHDGRPYYAMRFIRGDSLKEAIERFHARPTTDARPLSRDLELRRLLRRFLDVCNAIDYAHSRGVLHRDIKPGNIIIGKYGETLVVDWGVAKATGKSDPSAAERTLMPSSASGSGAETLPGSAIGTPAYMSPEQAAGDLDKLGPQSDVYSLGATLYCLLTGMAPFGEEDI
;
A
#
# COMPACT_ATOMS: atom_id res chain seq x y z
N MET A 1 -16.18 -45.34 11.76
CA MET A 1 -16.29 -44.19 10.87
C MET A 1 -16.52 -42.84 11.58
N ALA A 2 -17.00 -42.78 12.82
CA ALA A 2 -17.21 -41.50 13.54
C ALA A 2 -15.92 -40.89 14.15
N SER A 3 -14.81 -41.65 14.25
CA SER A 3 -13.56 -41.19 14.90
C SER A 3 -12.59 -40.46 13.96
N SER A 4 -12.71 -40.59 12.63
CA SER A 4 -11.84 -39.85 11.67
C SER A 4 -12.34 -38.40 11.47
N TRP A 5 -13.64 -38.23 11.35
CA TRP A 5 -14.27 -36.88 11.14
C TRP A 5 -14.02 -35.90 12.29
N SER A 6 -13.92 -36.41 13.52
CA SER A 6 -13.64 -35.59 14.71
C SER A 6 -12.17 -35.11 14.77
N ARG A 7 -11.23 -35.86 14.19
CA ARG A 7 -9.79 -35.54 14.18
C ARG A 7 -9.45 -34.56 13.04
N ASP A 8 -10.04 -34.72 11.86
CA ASP A 8 -9.83 -33.81 10.74
C ASP A 8 -10.30 -32.41 11.10
N MET A 9 -11.44 -32.26 11.77
CA MET A 9 -11.91 -30.95 12.26
C MET A 9 -10.98 -30.32 13.31
N ALA A 10 -10.23 -31.11 14.09
CA ALA A 10 -9.27 -30.58 15.03
C ALA A 10 -8.02 -30.02 14.31
N THR A 11 -7.50 -30.74 13.32
CA THR A 11 -6.34 -30.35 12.53
C THR A 11 -6.62 -29.11 11.70
N ASP A 12 -7.82 -28.98 11.12
CA ASP A 12 -8.26 -27.79 10.39
C ASP A 12 -8.25 -26.53 11.29
N ARG A 13 -8.63 -26.67 12.55
CA ARG A 13 -8.61 -25.56 13.51
C ARG A 13 -7.18 -25.15 13.90
N GLU A 14 -6.28 -26.12 14.06
CA GLU A 14 -4.87 -25.87 14.34
C GLU A 14 -4.21 -25.14 13.14
N LEU A 15 -4.49 -25.59 11.91
CA LEU A 15 -4.01 -24.94 10.69
C LEU A 15 -4.57 -23.52 10.55
N LEU A 16 -5.87 -23.33 10.85
CA LEU A 16 -6.52 -22.03 10.85
C LEU A 16 -5.84 -21.04 11.82
N PHE A 17 -5.53 -21.51 13.04
CA PHE A 17 -4.81 -20.70 14.03
C PHE A 17 -3.45 -20.25 13.52
N GLY A 18 -2.63 -21.17 13.02
CA GLY A 18 -1.29 -20.86 12.52
C GLY A 18 -1.32 -19.89 11.34
N LEU A 19 -2.27 -20.06 10.40
CA LEU A 19 -2.41 -19.18 9.25
C LEU A 19 -2.89 -17.77 9.62
N ILE A 20 -3.80 -17.63 10.57
CA ILE A 20 -4.25 -16.33 11.08
C ILE A 20 -3.09 -15.62 11.80
N ALA A 21 -2.30 -16.31 12.61
CA ALA A 21 -1.11 -15.73 13.25
C ALA A 21 -0.08 -15.25 12.22
N LEU A 22 0.17 -16.04 11.16
CA LEU A 22 1.06 -15.68 10.06
C LEU A 22 0.55 -14.45 9.27
N GLN A 23 -0.74 -14.43 8.93
CA GLN A 23 -1.33 -13.32 8.14
C GLN A 23 -1.33 -12.00 8.88
N ASN A 24 -1.41 -12.03 10.20
CA ASN A 24 -1.35 -10.83 11.04
C ASN A 24 0.08 -10.45 11.44
N GLY A 25 1.10 -11.15 10.90
CA GLY A 25 2.51 -10.81 11.14
C GLY A 25 2.98 -11.08 12.57
N LEU A 26 2.24 -11.91 13.33
CA LEU A 26 2.61 -12.30 14.70
C LEU A 26 3.68 -13.39 14.72
N ILE A 27 3.73 -14.20 13.65
CA ILE A 27 4.76 -15.20 13.39
C ILE A 27 5.21 -15.13 11.93
N ASP A 28 6.40 -15.63 11.63
CA ASP A 28 6.89 -15.80 10.27
C ASP A 28 6.67 -17.24 9.74
N GLN A 29 6.98 -17.48 8.46
CA GLN A 29 6.81 -18.80 7.82
C GLN A 29 7.69 -19.88 8.46
N GLY A 30 8.91 -19.54 8.87
CA GLY A 30 9.84 -20.46 9.52
C GLY A 30 9.33 -20.89 10.89
N GLN A 31 8.78 -19.95 11.67
CA GLN A 31 8.15 -20.21 12.97
C GLN A 31 6.91 -21.08 12.82
N LEU A 32 6.06 -20.82 11.82
CA LEU A 32 4.88 -21.63 11.52
C LEU A 32 5.26 -23.10 11.25
N VAL A 33 6.22 -23.32 10.35
CA VAL A 33 6.68 -24.68 9.98
C VAL A 33 7.31 -25.41 11.18
N ALA A 34 8.15 -24.70 11.94
CA ALA A 34 8.78 -25.26 13.11
C ALA A 34 7.76 -25.61 14.22
N ALA A 35 6.69 -24.81 14.36
CA ALA A 35 5.58 -25.12 15.27
C ALA A 35 4.80 -26.36 14.81
N PHE A 36 4.52 -26.51 13.50
CA PHE A 36 3.88 -27.73 12.97
C PHE A 36 4.76 -28.97 13.12
N HIS A 37 6.07 -28.86 12.91
CA HIS A 37 6.99 -29.98 13.20
C HIS A 37 7.01 -30.37 14.69
N ALA A 38 6.86 -29.44 15.61
CA ALA A 38 6.73 -29.72 17.03
C ALA A 38 5.38 -30.37 17.35
N TRP A 39 4.31 -29.82 16.76
CA TRP A 39 2.95 -30.31 16.93
C TRP A 39 2.75 -31.74 16.39
N THR A 40 3.34 -32.12 15.27
CA THR A 40 3.31 -33.49 14.72
C THR A 40 3.95 -34.52 15.63
N ARG A 41 4.88 -34.10 16.50
CA ARG A 41 5.52 -34.97 17.51
C ARG A 41 4.71 -35.10 18.79
N ASP A 42 3.91 -34.10 19.13
CA ASP A 42 3.05 -34.09 20.33
C ASP A 42 1.72 -33.38 20.02
N LYS A 43 0.81 -34.15 19.42
CA LYS A 43 -0.56 -33.68 19.09
C LYS A 43 -1.49 -33.59 20.33
N SER A 44 -1.00 -33.91 21.52
CA SER A 44 -1.78 -33.73 22.75
C SER A 44 -1.94 -32.26 23.13
N ARG A 45 -1.12 -31.37 22.55
CA ARG A 45 -1.13 -29.94 22.77
C ARG A 45 -1.52 -29.19 21.49
N ALA A 46 -2.25 -28.11 21.66
CA ALA A 46 -2.61 -27.25 20.54
C ALA A 46 -1.37 -26.54 19.95
N ILE A 47 -1.41 -26.21 18.65
CA ILE A 47 -0.31 -25.47 18.00
C ILE A 47 -0.02 -24.14 18.69
N ALA A 48 -1.05 -23.50 19.23
CA ALA A 48 -0.93 -22.28 20.05
C ALA A 48 0.03 -22.47 21.23
N GLU A 49 -0.03 -23.63 21.91
CA GLU A 49 0.86 -23.95 23.03
C GLU A 49 2.30 -24.17 22.58
N HIS A 50 2.48 -24.86 21.44
CA HIS A 50 3.81 -25.04 20.85
C HIS A 50 4.46 -23.71 20.49
N LEU A 51 3.72 -22.76 19.90
CA LEU A 51 4.20 -21.42 19.58
C LEU A 51 4.61 -20.63 20.84
N VAL A 52 3.80 -20.71 21.90
CA VAL A 52 4.13 -20.05 23.19
C VAL A 52 5.35 -20.68 23.86
N MET A 53 5.42 -22.02 23.92
CA MET A 53 6.56 -22.73 24.52
C MET A 53 7.88 -22.46 23.79
N ARG A 54 7.84 -22.19 22.49
CA ARG A 54 8.99 -21.83 21.67
C ARG A 54 9.38 -20.35 21.80
N GLY A 55 8.52 -19.55 22.42
CA GLY A 55 8.69 -18.10 22.51
C GLY A 55 8.37 -17.34 21.21
N ASP A 56 7.68 -18.00 20.27
CA ASP A 56 7.25 -17.40 18.99
C ASP A 56 5.99 -16.53 19.16
N LEU A 57 5.17 -16.82 20.21
CA LEU A 57 4.03 -15.99 20.64
C LEU A 57 4.06 -15.80 22.16
N ASP A 58 3.62 -14.65 22.63
CA ASP A 58 3.30 -14.44 24.04
C ASP A 58 1.84 -14.81 24.37
N ALA A 59 1.47 -14.78 25.66
CA ALA A 59 0.14 -15.17 26.12
C ALA A 59 -0.96 -14.21 25.65
N GLU A 60 -0.64 -12.93 25.46
CA GLU A 60 -1.56 -11.89 25.01
C GLU A 60 -1.82 -12.04 23.50
N GLN A 61 -0.76 -12.24 22.72
CA GLN A 61 -0.83 -12.53 21.28
C GLN A 61 -1.60 -13.82 21.00
N ARG A 62 -1.37 -14.88 21.79
CA ARG A 62 -2.14 -16.13 21.73
C ARG A 62 -3.64 -15.86 21.89
N SER A 63 -4.02 -15.12 22.94
CA SER A 63 -5.44 -14.81 23.22
C SER A 63 -6.08 -14.01 22.09
N LEU A 64 -5.33 -13.09 21.48
CA LEU A 64 -5.76 -12.30 20.33
C LEU A 64 -6.05 -13.22 19.12
N VAL A 65 -5.12 -14.12 18.79
CA VAL A 65 -5.30 -15.07 17.66
C VAL A 65 -6.48 -16.01 17.93
N GLU A 66 -6.64 -16.51 19.16
CA GLU A 66 -7.80 -17.35 19.53
C GLU A 66 -9.13 -16.63 19.32
N ALA A 67 -9.21 -15.35 19.69
CA ALA A 67 -10.39 -14.51 19.46
C ALA A 67 -10.66 -14.32 17.95
N MET A 68 -9.62 -14.09 17.14
CA MET A 68 -9.74 -13.96 15.68
C MET A 68 -10.19 -15.26 15.03
N VAL A 69 -9.67 -16.42 15.45
CA VAL A 69 -10.11 -17.76 15.01
C VAL A 69 -11.58 -17.95 15.34
N ALA A 70 -12.00 -17.61 16.57
CA ALA A 70 -13.39 -17.74 16.98
C ALA A 70 -14.35 -16.88 16.15
N MET A 71 -13.96 -15.63 15.84
CA MET A 71 -14.73 -14.75 14.95
C MET A 71 -14.82 -15.33 13.53
N HIS A 72 -13.70 -15.86 13.03
CA HIS A 72 -13.63 -16.42 11.69
C HIS A 72 -14.51 -17.66 11.56
N LEU A 73 -14.45 -18.57 12.52
CA LEU A 73 -15.32 -19.73 12.60
C LEU A 73 -16.80 -19.32 12.70
N LYS A 74 -17.14 -18.34 13.53
CA LYS A 74 -18.51 -17.83 13.64
C LYS A 74 -19.05 -17.30 12.31
N LYS A 75 -18.23 -16.61 11.53
CA LYS A 75 -18.59 -16.10 10.19
C LYS A 75 -18.93 -17.22 9.22
N HIS A 76 -18.34 -18.40 9.38
CA HIS A 76 -18.53 -19.56 8.52
C HIS A 76 -19.40 -20.66 9.17
N GLY A 77 -20.25 -20.29 10.15
CA GLY A 77 -21.20 -21.21 10.79
C GLY A 77 -20.57 -22.26 11.70
N GLY A 78 -19.35 -22.03 12.20
CA GLY A 78 -18.59 -22.95 13.04
C GLY A 78 -17.81 -24.03 12.27
N ASP A 79 -17.84 -23.99 10.94
CA ASP A 79 -17.21 -24.96 10.05
C ASP A 79 -15.76 -24.56 9.76
N ALA A 80 -14.79 -25.37 10.23
CA ALA A 80 -13.36 -25.09 10.11
C ALA A 80 -12.86 -25.26 8.66
N GLU A 81 -13.40 -26.22 7.91
CA GLU A 81 -13.06 -26.47 6.50
C GLU A 81 -13.47 -25.28 5.63
N LYS A 82 -14.71 -24.76 5.79
CA LYS A 82 -15.17 -23.56 5.09
C LYS A 82 -14.37 -22.32 5.49
N SER A 83 -13.94 -22.26 6.75
CA SER A 83 -13.09 -21.18 7.26
C SER A 83 -11.73 -21.24 6.59
N LEU A 84 -11.08 -22.40 6.49
CA LEU A 84 -9.82 -22.61 5.78
C LEU A 84 -9.95 -22.31 4.27
N ALA A 85 -11.03 -22.76 3.64
CA ALA A 85 -11.29 -22.49 2.23
C ALA A 85 -11.42 -21.00 1.89
N SER A 86 -11.75 -20.17 2.88
CA SER A 86 -11.87 -18.72 2.70
C SER A 86 -10.57 -17.95 2.95
N ILE A 87 -9.54 -18.60 3.52
CA ILE A 87 -8.23 -17.99 3.78
C ILE A 87 -7.35 -18.10 2.52
N PRO A 88 -6.93 -16.97 1.91
CA PRO A 88 -5.99 -17.02 0.81
C PRO A 88 -4.59 -17.37 1.33
N VAL A 89 -4.09 -18.54 0.97
CA VAL A 89 -2.74 -18.99 1.34
C VAL A 89 -1.84 -19.00 0.11
N GLY A 90 -0.70 -18.31 0.20
CA GLY A 90 0.31 -18.27 -0.86
C GLY A 90 0.88 -19.67 -1.18
N ARG A 91 1.31 -19.85 -2.45
CA ARG A 91 1.85 -21.12 -2.93
C ARG A 91 3.08 -21.57 -2.13
N SER A 92 3.97 -20.63 -1.79
CA SER A 92 5.15 -20.86 -0.96
C SER A 92 4.78 -21.41 0.43
N THR A 93 3.79 -20.86 1.11
CA THR A 93 3.32 -21.35 2.42
C THR A 93 2.72 -22.75 2.31
N ARG A 94 2.01 -23.05 1.22
CA ARG A 94 1.47 -24.41 0.96
C ARG A 94 2.57 -25.44 0.74
N GLU A 95 3.55 -25.09 -0.10
CA GLU A 95 4.68 -25.97 -0.42
C GLU A 95 5.47 -26.30 0.85
N ILE A 96 5.81 -25.28 1.65
CA ILE A 96 6.56 -25.46 2.90
C ILE A 96 5.77 -26.25 3.96
N LEU A 97 4.46 -26.03 4.09
CA LEU A 97 3.60 -26.84 4.97
C LEU A 97 3.42 -28.26 4.45
N GLY A 98 3.46 -28.45 3.12
CA GLY A 98 3.43 -29.76 2.48
C GLY A 98 4.67 -30.62 2.75
N ASP A 99 5.80 -30.02 3.14
CA ASP A 99 7.02 -30.73 3.52
C ASP A 99 6.96 -31.28 4.96
N VAL A 100 5.95 -30.89 5.77
CA VAL A 100 5.75 -31.43 7.12
C VAL A 100 5.16 -32.84 7.00
N PRO A 101 5.81 -33.90 7.54
CA PRO A 101 5.40 -35.27 7.33
C PRO A 101 4.19 -35.65 8.22
N ASP A 102 3.00 -35.16 7.87
CA ASP A 102 1.75 -35.45 8.59
C ASP A 102 0.57 -35.55 7.64
N HIS A 103 -0.09 -36.72 7.62
CA HIS A 103 -1.18 -37.02 6.69
C HIS A 103 -2.44 -36.16 6.95
N GLU A 104 -2.77 -35.91 8.22
CA GLU A 104 -3.95 -35.11 8.60
C GLU A 104 -3.73 -33.64 8.22
N LEU A 105 -2.50 -33.12 8.42
CA LEU A 105 -2.13 -31.80 7.98
C LEU A 105 -2.19 -31.65 6.45
N HIS A 106 -1.74 -32.66 5.71
CA HIS A 106 -1.83 -32.67 4.24
C HIS A 106 -3.30 -32.68 3.77
N ALA A 107 -4.19 -33.40 4.46
CA ALA A 107 -5.62 -33.35 4.17
C ALA A 107 -6.19 -31.94 4.41
N SER A 108 -5.86 -31.29 5.54
CA SER A 108 -6.27 -29.91 5.86
C SER A 108 -5.71 -28.87 4.90
N ILE A 109 -4.48 -29.05 4.40
CA ILE A 109 -3.90 -28.20 3.34
C ILE A 109 -4.72 -28.32 2.04
N GLY A 110 -5.31 -29.49 1.77
CA GLY A 110 -6.24 -29.68 0.65
C GLY A 110 -7.51 -28.84 0.74
N HIS A 111 -7.97 -28.52 1.95
CA HIS A 111 -9.15 -27.68 2.20
C HIS A 111 -8.83 -26.18 2.07
N LEU A 112 -7.56 -25.78 2.06
CA LEU A 112 -7.19 -24.39 1.84
C LEU A 112 -7.75 -23.94 0.50
N GLY A 113 -8.47 -22.81 0.52
CA GLY A 113 -9.01 -22.21 -0.68
C GLY A 113 -7.92 -22.08 -1.73
N SER A 114 -8.11 -22.77 -2.84
CA SER A 114 -7.35 -22.42 -4.04
C SER A 114 -7.66 -20.96 -4.31
N ALA A 115 -6.65 -20.13 -4.53
CA ALA A 115 -6.82 -18.72 -4.93
C ALA A 115 -7.65 -18.57 -6.23
N ALA A 116 -8.33 -19.62 -6.66
CA ALA A 116 -9.04 -19.77 -7.92
C ALA A 116 -10.58 -19.80 -7.83
N ALA A 117 -11.23 -19.49 -6.71
CA ALA A 117 -12.69 -19.35 -6.70
C ALA A 117 -13.19 -18.48 -5.57
N LYS A 118 -13.43 -17.21 -5.82
CA LYS A 118 -14.63 -16.38 -5.59
C LYS A 118 -14.32 -14.93 -5.33
N SER A 119 -14.82 -14.18 -6.14
CA SER A 119 -15.36 -12.85 -6.35
C SER A 119 -14.61 -12.09 -7.43
N GLU A 120 -15.34 -11.80 -8.50
CA GLU A 120 -14.87 -11.10 -9.70
C GLU A 120 -14.50 -9.62 -9.47
N THR A 121 -14.49 -9.14 -8.23
CA THR A 121 -14.22 -7.74 -7.90
C THR A 121 -12.91 -7.50 -7.16
N ASP A 122 -12.12 -8.52 -6.84
CA ASP A 122 -10.89 -8.33 -6.03
C ASP A 122 -9.69 -9.19 -6.49
N ARG A 123 -9.63 -9.53 -7.78
CA ARG A 123 -8.47 -10.20 -8.35
C ARG A 123 -7.38 -9.18 -8.63
N THR A 124 -6.49 -8.96 -7.67
CA THR A 124 -5.14 -8.55 -7.98
C THR A 124 -4.44 -9.79 -8.50
N THR A 125 -4.14 -9.86 -9.80
CA THR A 125 -3.17 -10.85 -10.28
C THR A 125 -1.88 -10.58 -9.53
N THR A 126 -1.59 -11.41 -8.55
CA THR A 126 -0.31 -11.43 -7.89
C THR A 126 0.67 -11.93 -8.93
N TYR A 127 1.45 -11.00 -9.52
CA TYR A 127 2.65 -11.42 -10.23
C TYR A 127 3.48 -12.23 -9.25
N ALA A 128 3.75 -13.48 -9.59
CA ALA A 128 4.55 -14.34 -8.76
C ALA A 128 5.89 -13.66 -8.50
N VAL A 129 6.31 -13.62 -7.23
CA VAL A 129 7.66 -13.16 -6.88
C VAL A 129 8.67 -13.88 -7.77
N GLY A 130 9.49 -13.12 -8.49
CA GLY A 130 10.41 -13.68 -9.49
C GLY A 130 9.90 -13.66 -10.94
N SER A 131 8.61 -13.30 -11.21
CA SER A 131 8.14 -13.10 -12.57
C SER A 131 8.62 -11.76 -13.16
N SER A 132 8.91 -11.77 -14.44
CA SER A 132 9.37 -10.60 -15.16
C SER A 132 8.22 -9.84 -15.82
N THR A 133 8.39 -8.52 -16.01
CA THR A 133 7.35 -7.61 -16.49
C THR A 133 7.17 -7.58 -18.01
N SER A 134 8.14 -8.10 -18.79
CA SER A 134 8.11 -8.06 -20.26
C SER A 134 8.90 -9.20 -20.86
N GLU A 135 8.79 -9.43 -22.15
CA GLU A 135 9.62 -10.41 -22.89
C GLU A 135 11.13 -10.15 -22.75
N ASN A 136 11.52 -8.89 -22.45
CA ASN A 136 12.93 -8.51 -22.19
C ASN A 136 13.29 -8.44 -20.70
N GLN A 137 12.45 -8.89 -19.81
CA GLN A 137 12.76 -9.18 -18.40
C GLN A 137 13.37 -8.02 -17.57
N ARG A 138 13.12 -6.74 -17.93
CA ARG A 138 13.78 -5.62 -17.25
C ARG A 138 13.44 -5.49 -15.76
N PHE A 139 12.15 -5.61 -15.37
CA PHE A 139 11.73 -5.43 -13.99
C PHE A 139 11.19 -6.73 -13.41
N ARG A 140 11.86 -7.26 -12.39
CA ARG A 140 11.44 -8.46 -11.65
C ARG A 140 10.83 -8.06 -10.31
N VAL A 141 9.56 -8.40 -10.10
CA VAL A 141 8.85 -8.11 -8.85
C VAL A 141 9.46 -8.90 -7.69
N LEU A 142 9.82 -8.21 -6.62
CA LEU A 142 10.41 -8.80 -5.41
C LEU A 142 9.37 -8.99 -4.30
N ARG A 143 8.56 -7.96 -4.02
CA ARG A 143 7.56 -7.96 -2.94
C ARG A 143 6.53 -6.86 -3.13
N PRO A 144 5.30 -7.03 -2.62
CA PRO A 144 4.33 -5.93 -2.54
C PRO A 144 4.85 -4.85 -1.58
N HIS A 145 4.44 -3.60 -1.81
CA HIS A 145 4.85 -2.45 -1.00
C HIS A 145 3.65 -1.63 -0.53
N ALA A 146 2.79 -1.18 -1.45
CA ALA A 146 1.62 -0.37 -1.14
C ALA A 146 0.48 -0.65 -2.12
N ARG A 147 -0.75 -0.32 -1.73
CA ARG A 147 -1.94 -0.43 -2.60
C ARG A 147 -2.75 0.86 -2.48
N GLY A 148 -3.11 1.44 -3.62
CA GLY A 148 -4.00 2.59 -3.74
C GLY A 148 -5.27 2.25 -4.50
N GLY A 149 -6.13 3.24 -4.73
CA GLY A 149 -7.42 3.04 -5.41
C GLY A 149 -7.29 2.54 -6.86
N LEU A 150 -6.35 3.09 -7.62
CA LEU A 150 -6.18 2.76 -9.05
C LEU A 150 -5.07 1.73 -9.32
N GLY A 151 -4.09 1.59 -8.42
CA GLY A 151 -2.91 0.77 -8.66
C GLY A 151 -2.29 0.18 -7.40
N ALA A 152 -1.47 -0.85 -7.60
CA ALA A 152 -0.63 -1.46 -6.59
C ALA A 152 0.85 -1.15 -6.88
N VAL A 153 1.61 -0.89 -5.81
CA VAL A 153 3.05 -0.61 -5.88
C VAL A 153 3.81 -1.79 -5.34
N PHE A 154 4.79 -2.24 -6.09
CA PHE A 154 5.69 -3.33 -5.74
C PHE A 154 7.14 -2.82 -5.67
N VAL A 155 7.95 -3.42 -4.83
CA VAL A 155 9.40 -3.32 -4.98
C VAL A 155 9.82 -4.31 -6.04
N ALA A 156 10.53 -3.84 -7.06
CA ALA A 156 11.05 -4.66 -8.16
C ALA A 156 12.54 -4.43 -8.34
N LEU A 157 13.23 -5.41 -8.92
CA LEU A 157 14.61 -5.29 -9.36
C LEU A 157 14.61 -4.85 -10.83
N ASP A 158 15.27 -3.75 -11.14
CA ASP A 158 15.68 -3.37 -12.49
C ASP A 158 16.89 -4.24 -12.86
N GLU A 159 16.68 -5.29 -13.64
CA GLU A 159 17.70 -6.28 -14.00
C GLU A 159 18.80 -5.68 -14.91
N GLU A 160 18.50 -4.59 -15.62
CA GLU A 160 19.49 -3.89 -16.46
C GLU A 160 20.47 -3.06 -15.61
N LEU A 161 19.97 -2.38 -14.58
CA LEU A 161 20.73 -1.46 -13.74
C LEU A 161 21.06 -2.01 -12.35
N HIS A 162 20.62 -3.24 -12.05
CA HIS A 162 20.83 -3.96 -10.79
C HIS A 162 20.45 -3.14 -9.55
N ARG A 163 19.28 -2.47 -9.61
CA ARG A 163 18.77 -1.62 -8.51
C ARG A 163 17.32 -1.90 -8.20
N GLU A 164 16.94 -1.66 -6.95
CA GLU A 164 15.52 -1.69 -6.57
C GLU A 164 14.80 -0.44 -7.11
N VAL A 165 13.59 -0.67 -7.63
CA VAL A 165 12.67 0.36 -8.11
C VAL A 165 11.29 0.13 -7.50
N ALA A 166 10.46 1.17 -7.42
CA ALA A 166 9.05 1.03 -7.17
C ALA A 166 8.32 0.83 -8.51
N LEU A 167 7.61 -0.26 -8.65
CA LEU A 167 6.83 -0.61 -9.83
C LEU A 167 5.36 -0.46 -9.51
N LYS A 168 4.69 0.54 -10.09
CA LYS A 168 3.25 0.71 -9.96
C LYS A 168 2.55 0.04 -11.13
N GLN A 169 1.51 -0.73 -10.82
CA GLN A 169 0.69 -1.48 -11.79
C GLN A 169 -0.76 -1.11 -11.59
N ILE A 170 -1.53 -1.03 -12.67
CA ILE A 170 -2.97 -0.84 -12.58
C ILE A 170 -3.61 -2.08 -11.95
N LEU A 171 -4.62 -1.88 -11.10
CA LEU A 171 -5.39 -2.99 -10.51
C LEU A 171 -6.25 -3.67 -11.59
N ASP A 172 -6.43 -4.99 -11.49
CA ASP A 172 -7.20 -5.78 -12.46
C ASP A 172 -8.62 -5.27 -12.65
N GLY A 173 -9.30 -4.87 -11.56
CA GLY A 173 -10.64 -4.30 -11.64
C GLY A 173 -10.76 -2.98 -12.41
N HIS A 174 -9.64 -2.33 -12.71
CA HIS A 174 -9.54 -1.08 -13.48
C HIS A 174 -8.81 -1.25 -14.81
N ALA A 175 -8.24 -2.43 -15.05
CA ALA A 175 -7.41 -2.69 -16.22
C ALA A 175 -8.17 -2.66 -17.54
N ASP A 176 -9.45 -3.04 -17.52
CA ASP A 176 -10.32 -3.08 -18.69
C ASP A 176 -11.11 -1.78 -18.90
N ASP A 177 -11.14 -0.88 -17.91
CA ASP A 177 -11.79 0.42 -18.04
C ASP A 177 -10.88 1.43 -18.74
N PRO A 178 -11.23 1.92 -19.95
CA PRO A 178 -10.42 2.87 -20.70
C PRO A 178 -10.11 4.16 -19.92
N THR A 179 -11.07 4.64 -19.10
CA THR A 179 -10.92 5.85 -18.32
C THR A 179 -9.88 5.69 -17.22
N SER A 180 -9.92 4.56 -16.50
CA SER A 180 -8.96 4.22 -15.47
C SER A 180 -7.55 4.01 -16.04
N ARG A 181 -7.43 3.33 -17.20
CA ARG A 181 -6.17 3.18 -17.93
C ARG A 181 -5.58 4.53 -18.32
N GLN A 182 -6.41 5.42 -18.86
CA GLN A 182 -5.99 6.75 -19.27
C GLN A 182 -5.50 7.57 -18.06
N ARG A 183 -6.22 7.53 -16.94
CA ARG A 183 -5.79 8.18 -15.69
C ARG A 183 -4.45 7.65 -15.20
N PHE A 184 -4.24 6.34 -15.25
CA PHE A 184 -2.99 5.70 -14.85
C PHE A 184 -1.81 6.13 -15.74
N VAL A 185 -2.00 6.18 -17.05
CA VAL A 185 -0.97 6.64 -18.00
C VAL A 185 -0.70 8.12 -17.82
N ASN A 186 -1.73 8.96 -17.66
CA ASN A 186 -1.60 10.40 -17.40
C ASN A 186 -0.79 10.67 -16.12
N GLU A 187 -1.04 9.89 -15.06
CA GLU A 187 -0.26 9.99 -13.81
C GLU A 187 1.24 9.77 -14.07
N ALA A 188 1.58 8.71 -14.83
CA ALA A 188 2.96 8.40 -15.17
C ALA A 188 3.61 9.49 -16.04
N GLU A 189 2.88 10.02 -17.05
CA GLU A 189 3.35 11.08 -17.94
C GLU A 189 3.54 12.41 -17.19
N ILE A 190 2.59 12.80 -16.33
CA ILE A 190 2.70 14.02 -15.50
C ILE A 190 3.87 13.89 -14.54
N THR A 191 3.93 12.78 -13.77
CA THR A 191 5.00 12.57 -12.79
C THR A 191 6.37 12.54 -13.48
N GLY A 192 6.48 11.85 -14.62
CA GLY A 192 7.71 11.73 -15.39
C GLY A 192 8.14 13.02 -16.07
N GLY A 193 7.21 13.93 -16.37
CA GLY A 193 7.49 15.24 -16.97
C GLY A 193 7.86 16.32 -15.95
N LEU A 194 7.69 16.07 -14.64
CA LEU A 194 8.07 16.98 -13.57
C LEU A 194 9.51 16.69 -13.10
N GLU A 195 10.47 17.44 -13.66
CA GLU A 195 11.90 17.31 -13.34
C GLU A 195 12.29 18.23 -12.18
N HIS A 196 12.01 17.80 -10.94
CA HIS A 196 12.34 18.53 -9.72
C HIS A 196 12.86 17.58 -8.63
N PRO A 197 13.87 17.98 -7.82
CA PRO A 197 14.41 17.09 -6.76
C PRO A 197 13.38 16.68 -5.71
N GLY A 198 12.29 17.44 -5.53
CA GLY A 198 11.16 17.12 -4.65
C GLY A 198 10.03 16.31 -5.29
N VAL A 199 10.17 15.88 -6.55
CA VAL A 199 9.21 14.99 -7.24
C VAL A 199 9.86 13.63 -7.48
N VAL A 200 9.09 12.54 -7.31
CA VAL A 200 9.63 11.19 -7.52
C VAL A 200 9.99 10.97 -8.99
N PRO A 201 11.25 10.60 -9.33
CA PRO A 201 11.63 10.33 -10.70
C PRO A 201 10.95 9.08 -11.25
N VAL A 202 10.31 9.17 -12.42
CA VAL A 202 9.81 8.04 -13.20
C VAL A 202 10.90 7.57 -14.15
N TYR A 203 11.19 6.27 -14.14
CA TYR A 203 12.24 5.66 -14.95
C TYR A 203 11.74 5.09 -16.28
N GLY A 204 10.45 4.85 -16.38
CA GLY A 204 9.83 4.37 -17.60
C GLY A 204 8.41 3.91 -17.41
N LEU A 205 7.64 4.01 -18.49
CA LEU A 205 6.28 3.51 -18.65
C LEU A 205 6.34 2.31 -19.59
N GLY A 206 5.59 1.27 -19.30
CA GLY A 206 5.53 0.06 -20.10
C GLY A 206 4.15 -0.59 -20.07
N THR A 207 4.02 -1.65 -20.86
CA THR A 207 2.80 -2.43 -20.94
C THR A 207 3.15 -3.91 -20.84
N TYR A 208 2.40 -4.66 -20.06
CA TYR A 208 2.52 -6.12 -19.99
C TYR A 208 1.99 -6.77 -21.28
N HIS A 209 2.31 -8.07 -21.48
CA HIS A 209 1.83 -8.84 -22.64
C HIS A 209 0.28 -8.90 -22.71
N ASP A 210 -0.40 -8.78 -21.58
CA ASP A 210 -1.86 -8.70 -21.48
C ASP A 210 -2.43 -7.29 -21.71
N GLY A 211 -1.58 -6.35 -22.08
CA GLY A 211 -1.96 -4.97 -22.39
C GLY A 211 -2.09 -4.05 -21.17
N ARG A 212 -1.88 -4.52 -19.92
CA ARG A 212 -1.98 -3.68 -18.73
C ARG A 212 -0.79 -2.74 -18.60
N PRO A 213 -1.01 -1.43 -18.33
CA PRO A 213 0.08 -0.50 -18.14
C PRO A 213 0.73 -0.66 -16.77
N TYR A 214 2.03 -0.43 -16.73
CA TYR A 214 2.82 -0.24 -15.52
C TYR A 214 3.82 0.89 -15.70
N TYR A 215 4.31 1.49 -14.61
CA TYR A 215 5.47 2.35 -14.67
C TYR A 215 6.42 2.10 -13.52
N ALA A 216 7.71 2.30 -13.79
CA ALA A 216 8.78 2.17 -12.81
C ALA A 216 9.25 3.55 -12.37
N MET A 217 9.43 3.73 -11.07
CA MET A 217 9.89 4.98 -10.46
C MET A 217 10.93 4.69 -9.36
N ARG A 218 11.57 5.73 -8.86
CA ARG A 218 12.51 5.60 -7.75
C ARG A 218 11.87 4.95 -6.54
N PHE A 219 12.47 3.88 -6.03
CA PHE A 219 12.10 3.32 -4.74
C PHE A 219 12.75 4.16 -3.63
N ILE A 220 11.90 4.78 -2.78
CA ILE A 220 12.34 5.65 -1.71
C ILE A 220 12.33 4.84 -0.41
N ARG A 221 13.49 4.65 0.19
CA ARG A 221 13.63 4.02 1.49
C ARG A 221 13.53 5.10 2.57
N GLY A 222 12.36 5.20 3.19
CA GLY A 222 12.10 6.20 4.20
C GLY A 222 10.69 6.10 4.73
N ASP A 223 10.31 7.06 5.55
CA ASP A 223 8.99 7.15 6.17
C ASP A 223 8.15 8.23 5.48
N SER A 224 6.84 8.11 5.55
CA SER A 224 5.97 9.22 5.16
C SER A 224 6.08 10.37 6.17
N LEU A 225 5.77 11.59 5.72
CA LEU A 225 5.65 12.74 6.62
C LEU A 225 4.59 12.47 7.70
N LYS A 226 3.55 11.68 7.38
CA LYS A 226 2.53 11.25 8.35
C LYS A 226 3.17 10.50 9.52
N GLU A 227 3.93 9.45 9.24
CA GLU A 227 4.62 8.65 10.26
C GLU A 227 5.65 9.48 11.05
N ALA A 228 6.32 10.42 10.38
CA ALA A 228 7.25 11.33 11.05
C ALA A 228 6.54 12.29 12.01
N ILE A 229 5.37 12.83 11.64
CA ILE A 229 4.50 13.67 12.48
C ILE A 229 4.00 12.85 13.67
N GLU A 230 3.46 11.66 13.44
CA GLU A 230 2.98 10.77 14.50
C GLU A 230 4.08 10.47 15.54
N ARG A 231 5.29 10.12 15.09
CA ARG A 231 6.44 9.90 15.97
C ARG A 231 6.83 11.15 16.77
N PHE A 232 6.79 12.32 16.15
CA PHE A 232 7.12 13.58 16.81
C PHE A 232 6.14 13.90 17.92
N HIS A 233 4.84 13.70 17.69
CA HIS A 233 3.79 14.01 18.67
C HIS A 233 3.57 12.92 19.71
N ALA A 234 3.87 11.65 19.41
CA ALA A 234 3.76 10.54 20.36
C ALA A 234 4.80 10.60 21.49
N ARG A 235 5.90 11.37 21.34
CA ARG A 235 6.93 11.48 22.38
C ARG A 235 6.44 12.34 23.56
N PRO A 236 6.54 11.82 24.80
CA PRO A 236 6.20 12.60 26.00
C PRO A 236 7.02 13.89 26.05
N THR A 237 6.37 15.00 26.38
CA THR A 237 7.04 16.31 26.53
C THR A 237 8.04 16.35 27.68
N THR A 238 7.96 15.39 28.60
CA THR A 238 8.80 15.29 29.79
C THR A 238 10.18 14.67 29.59
N ASP A 239 10.36 13.84 28.55
CA ASP A 239 11.60 13.08 28.33
C ASP A 239 12.56 13.71 27.30
N ALA A 240 12.13 14.66 26.52
CA ALA A 240 12.99 15.33 25.54
C ALA A 240 13.68 16.53 26.18
N ARG A 241 15.00 16.56 26.07
CA ARG A 241 15.73 17.84 26.25
C ARG A 241 15.03 18.86 25.33
N PRO A 242 14.55 20.03 25.82
CA PRO A 242 13.79 20.99 25.03
C PRO A 242 14.45 21.31 23.67
N LEU A 243 15.76 21.42 23.66
CA LEU A 243 16.58 21.68 22.48
C LEU A 243 16.47 20.60 21.38
N SER A 244 16.25 19.33 21.76
CA SER A 244 16.13 18.24 20.78
C SER A 244 14.78 18.25 20.07
N ARG A 245 13.70 18.64 20.78
CA ARG A 245 12.35 18.74 20.20
C ARG A 245 12.27 19.93 19.23
N ASP A 246 12.84 21.07 19.58
CA ASP A 246 12.89 22.24 18.69
C ASP A 246 13.67 21.95 17.40
N LEU A 247 14.78 21.21 17.52
CA LEU A 247 15.55 20.80 16.33
C LEU A 247 14.77 19.83 15.45
N GLU A 248 14.01 18.91 16.04
CA GLU A 248 13.18 17.95 15.29
C GLU A 248 12.03 18.67 14.57
N LEU A 249 11.34 19.60 15.26
CA LEU A 249 10.32 20.44 14.64
C LEU A 249 10.89 21.26 13.46
N ARG A 250 12.05 21.89 13.64
CA ARG A 250 12.72 22.64 12.56
C ARG A 250 13.07 21.75 11.38
N ARG A 251 13.46 20.48 11.62
CA ARG A 251 13.68 19.51 10.55
C ARG A 251 12.39 19.19 9.79
N LEU A 252 11.27 18.96 10.49
CA LEU A 252 9.97 18.73 9.84
C LEU A 252 9.52 19.95 9.05
N LEU A 253 9.67 21.18 9.59
CA LEU A 253 9.36 22.42 8.87
C LEU A 253 10.24 22.59 7.62
N ARG A 254 11.52 22.20 7.69
CA ARG A 254 12.38 22.23 6.50
C ARG A 254 11.86 21.28 5.40
N ARG A 255 11.41 20.05 5.78
CA ARG A 255 10.78 19.12 4.83
C ARG A 255 9.52 19.70 4.21
N PHE A 256 8.72 20.40 5.01
CA PHE A 256 7.53 21.11 4.50
C PHE A 256 7.89 22.18 3.48
N LEU A 257 8.96 22.94 3.68
CA LEU A 257 9.44 23.93 2.70
C LEU A 257 9.89 23.25 1.40
N ASP A 258 10.56 22.08 1.48
CA ASP A 258 10.94 21.31 0.30
C ASP A 258 9.69 20.88 -0.51
N VAL A 259 8.58 20.53 0.17
CA VAL A 259 7.28 20.26 -0.47
C VAL A 259 6.71 21.49 -1.14
N CYS A 260 6.71 22.66 -0.47
CA CYS A 260 6.23 23.90 -1.06
C CYS A 260 6.98 24.23 -2.36
N ASN A 261 8.31 24.06 -2.39
CA ASN A 261 9.11 24.27 -3.59
C ASN A 261 8.74 23.30 -4.73
N ALA A 262 8.47 22.03 -4.40
CA ALA A 262 8.06 21.04 -5.41
C ALA A 262 6.69 21.37 -6.02
N ILE A 263 5.74 21.83 -5.20
CA ILE A 263 4.41 22.22 -5.65
C ILE A 263 4.44 23.53 -6.45
N ASP A 264 5.24 24.53 -6.03
CA ASP A 264 5.45 25.77 -6.77
C ASP A 264 6.01 25.49 -8.18
N TYR A 265 7.03 24.60 -8.26
CA TYR A 265 7.53 24.12 -9.55
C TYR A 265 6.44 23.48 -10.41
N ALA A 266 5.63 22.59 -9.83
CA ALA A 266 4.54 21.94 -10.56
C ALA A 266 3.51 22.96 -11.08
N HIS A 267 3.18 23.98 -10.27
CA HIS A 267 2.30 25.06 -10.66
C HIS A 267 2.87 25.89 -11.81
N SER A 268 4.18 26.19 -11.80
CA SER A 268 4.85 26.87 -12.91
C SER A 268 4.77 26.08 -14.24
N ARG A 269 4.69 24.74 -14.14
CA ARG A 269 4.49 23.82 -15.27
C ARG A 269 3.02 23.63 -15.64
N GLY A 270 2.10 24.34 -14.97
CA GLY A 270 0.65 24.23 -15.17
C GLY A 270 0.04 22.94 -14.61
N VAL A 271 0.66 22.31 -13.63
CA VAL A 271 0.18 21.06 -13.01
C VAL A 271 -0.31 21.34 -11.59
N LEU A 272 -1.52 20.88 -11.26
CA LEU A 272 -2.10 20.86 -9.92
C LEU A 272 -2.02 19.44 -9.36
N HIS A 273 -1.64 19.28 -8.08
CA HIS A 273 -1.54 17.97 -7.42
C HIS A 273 -2.90 17.43 -6.98
N ARG A 274 -3.71 18.24 -6.30
CA ARG A 274 -5.08 18.00 -5.82
C ARG A 274 -5.27 16.95 -4.72
N ASP A 275 -4.20 16.31 -4.24
CA ASP A 275 -4.24 15.38 -3.08
C ASP A 275 -2.99 15.52 -2.21
N ILE A 276 -2.62 16.76 -1.86
CA ILE A 276 -1.49 17.02 -0.95
C ILE A 276 -1.91 16.68 0.47
N LYS A 277 -1.16 15.74 1.08
CA LYS A 277 -1.36 15.30 2.46
C LYS A 277 -0.08 14.67 3.01
N PRO A 278 0.09 14.55 4.33
CA PRO A 278 1.29 13.96 4.93
C PRO A 278 1.62 12.55 4.42
N GLY A 279 0.62 11.75 4.04
CA GLY A 279 0.82 10.40 3.50
C GLY A 279 1.44 10.38 2.09
N ASN A 280 1.28 11.45 1.31
CA ASN A 280 1.81 11.57 -0.05
C ASN A 280 3.17 12.30 -0.10
N ILE A 281 3.84 12.46 1.04
CA ILE A 281 5.15 13.07 1.18
C ILE A 281 6.07 12.06 1.83
N ILE A 282 7.13 11.64 1.13
CA ILE A 282 8.09 10.66 1.64
C ILE A 282 9.39 11.36 2.02
N ILE A 283 9.87 11.06 3.22
CA ILE A 283 11.14 11.55 3.75
C ILE A 283 12.15 10.41 3.64
N GLY A 284 13.10 10.55 2.75
CA GLY A 284 14.13 9.56 2.53
C GLY A 284 15.20 9.56 3.64
N LYS A 285 15.91 8.45 3.73
CA LYS A 285 16.93 8.20 4.77
C LYS A 285 18.05 9.24 4.79
N TYR A 286 18.39 9.81 3.63
CA TYR A 286 19.47 10.79 3.48
C TYR A 286 18.97 12.23 3.46
N GLY A 287 17.71 12.43 3.77
CA GLY A 287 17.15 13.75 3.94
C GLY A 287 16.47 14.32 2.71
N GLU A 288 16.24 13.52 1.69
CA GLU A 288 15.40 13.90 0.56
C GLU A 288 13.92 13.97 0.99
N THR A 289 13.18 14.91 0.41
CA THR A 289 11.73 15.06 0.57
C THR A 289 11.08 14.96 -0.80
N LEU A 290 10.20 13.99 -0.97
CA LEU A 290 9.63 13.67 -2.28
C LEU A 290 8.11 13.64 -2.20
N VAL A 291 7.46 14.37 -3.09
CA VAL A 291 6.01 14.32 -3.31
C VAL A 291 5.71 13.18 -4.27
N VAL A 292 4.77 12.34 -3.87
CA VAL A 292 4.35 11.14 -4.60
C VAL A 292 2.85 11.14 -4.83
N ASP A 293 2.37 10.22 -5.67
CA ASP A 293 0.95 10.00 -5.96
C ASP A 293 0.26 11.19 -6.67
N TRP A 294 0.70 11.43 -7.91
CA TRP A 294 0.12 12.42 -8.82
C TRP A 294 -1.12 11.87 -9.57
N GLY A 295 -1.75 10.81 -9.03
CA GLY A 295 -2.86 10.07 -9.66
C GLY A 295 -4.13 10.87 -9.88
N VAL A 296 -4.29 12.00 -9.19
CA VAL A 296 -5.38 12.95 -9.36
C VAL A 296 -4.91 14.29 -9.93
N ALA A 297 -3.64 14.40 -10.31
CA ALA A 297 -3.08 15.61 -10.87
C ALA A 297 -3.75 16.01 -12.21
N LYS A 298 -3.82 17.30 -12.48
CA LYS A 298 -4.40 17.85 -13.70
C LYS A 298 -3.46 18.88 -14.32
N ALA A 299 -3.12 18.69 -15.58
CA ALA A 299 -2.49 19.73 -16.38
C ALA A 299 -3.56 20.76 -16.79
N THR A 300 -3.38 22.01 -16.38
CA THR A 300 -4.38 23.07 -16.62
C THR A 300 -4.29 23.70 -18.00
N GLY A 301 -3.23 23.37 -18.75
CA GLY A 301 -2.95 24.02 -20.05
C GLY A 301 -2.58 25.52 -19.95
N LYS A 302 -2.61 26.10 -18.75
CA LYS A 302 -2.20 27.48 -18.48
C LYS A 302 -0.77 27.48 -17.96
N SER A 303 0.14 28.09 -18.69
CA SER A 303 1.52 28.30 -18.24
C SER A 303 1.66 29.69 -17.62
N ASP A 304 2.57 29.80 -16.67
CA ASP A 304 3.11 31.09 -16.29
C ASP A 304 3.93 31.63 -17.46
N PRO A 305 3.58 32.81 -18.02
CA PRO A 305 4.35 33.42 -19.14
C PRO A 305 5.82 33.69 -18.79
N SER A 306 6.15 33.75 -17.50
CA SER A 306 7.51 33.97 -16.99
C SER A 306 8.29 32.66 -16.75
N ALA A 307 7.63 31.49 -16.86
CA ALA A 307 8.29 30.22 -16.63
C ALA A 307 9.31 29.91 -17.74
N ALA A 308 10.52 29.54 -17.35
CA ALA A 308 11.60 29.19 -18.28
C ALA A 308 11.32 27.87 -19.04
N GLU A 309 10.37 27.06 -18.56
CA GLU A 309 10.03 25.74 -19.09
C GLU A 309 8.61 25.70 -19.65
N ARG A 310 8.38 24.86 -20.67
CA ARG A 310 7.06 24.69 -21.29
C ARG A 310 6.06 24.03 -20.35
N THR A 311 4.77 24.43 -20.48
CA THR A 311 3.64 23.75 -19.85
C THR A 311 3.64 22.25 -20.19
N LEU A 312 3.43 21.40 -19.19
CA LEU A 312 3.28 19.97 -19.41
C LEU A 312 1.93 19.68 -20.09
N MET A 313 2.01 19.04 -21.25
CA MET A 313 0.85 18.53 -21.99
C MET A 313 1.05 17.02 -22.19
N PRO A 314 0.41 16.18 -21.36
CA PRO A 314 0.46 14.73 -21.57
C PRO A 314 -0.01 14.38 -22.96
N SER A 315 0.71 13.50 -23.67
CA SER A 315 0.36 13.09 -25.03
C SER A 315 -0.99 12.37 -25.08
N SER A 316 -1.36 11.76 -23.98
CA SER A 316 -2.65 11.10 -23.77
C SER A 316 -3.83 12.07 -23.55
N ALA A 317 -3.58 13.37 -23.33
CA ALA A 317 -4.62 14.39 -23.12
C ALA A 317 -5.28 14.89 -24.43
N SER A 318 -4.77 14.51 -25.60
CA SER A 318 -5.29 14.95 -26.91
C SER A 318 -6.60 14.25 -27.37
N GLY A 319 -7.14 13.31 -26.57
CA GLY A 319 -8.47 12.74 -26.78
C GLY A 319 -9.34 13.03 -25.56
N SER A 320 -10.44 13.73 -25.73
CA SER A 320 -11.52 14.06 -24.77
C SER A 320 -11.20 13.61 -23.33
N GLY A 321 -10.68 14.54 -22.53
CA GLY A 321 -10.14 14.27 -21.21
C GLY A 321 -11.05 13.36 -20.39
N ALA A 322 -10.45 12.49 -19.59
CA ALA A 322 -11.14 11.81 -18.50
C ALA A 322 -11.68 12.90 -17.55
N GLU A 323 -12.82 13.49 -17.92
CA GLU A 323 -13.48 14.52 -17.15
C GLU A 323 -13.90 13.89 -15.83
N THR A 324 -13.39 14.47 -14.76
CA THR A 324 -13.96 14.24 -13.44
C THR A 324 -15.41 14.67 -13.52
N LEU A 325 -16.35 13.78 -13.22
CA LEU A 325 -17.76 14.10 -13.24
C LEU A 325 -18.02 15.29 -12.31
N PRO A 326 -18.70 16.36 -12.77
CA PRO A 326 -19.12 17.47 -11.91
C PRO A 326 -19.87 16.92 -10.69
N GLY A 327 -19.52 17.38 -9.48
CA GLY A 327 -20.11 16.93 -8.22
C GLY A 327 -19.39 15.75 -7.56
N SER A 328 -18.30 15.23 -8.13
CA SER A 328 -17.45 14.23 -7.48
C SER A 328 -16.33 14.91 -6.70
N ALA A 329 -16.30 14.76 -5.39
CA ALA A 329 -15.17 15.18 -4.56
C ALA A 329 -13.95 14.30 -4.86
N ILE A 330 -12.79 14.93 -5.13
CA ILE A 330 -11.54 14.24 -5.44
C ILE A 330 -10.46 14.66 -4.45
N GLY A 331 -9.83 13.70 -3.81
CA GLY A 331 -8.78 13.90 -2.82
C GLY A 331 -9.15 13.26 -1.48
N THR A 332 -8.39 13.57 -0.45
CA THR A 332 -8.62 13.09 0.92
C THR A 332 -9.41 14.14 1.70
N PRO A 333 -10.65 13.85 2.15
CA PRO A 333 -11.58 14.86 2.68
C PRO A 333 -10.98 15.84 3.69
N ALA A 334 -10.21 15.37 4.66
CA ALA A 334 -9.60 16.20 5.70
C ALA A 334 -8.59 17.25 5.19
N TYR A 335 -8.14 17.15 3.95
CA TYR A 335 -7.14 18.03 3.32
C TYR A 335 -7.67 18.75 2.07
N MET A 336 -8.92 18.49 1.68
CA MET A 336 -9.55 19.12 0.50
C MET A 336 -9.81 20.60 0.72
N SER A 337 -9.59 21.39 -0.33
CA SER A 337 -10.07 22.75 -0.36
C SER A 337 -11.59 22.81 -0.47
N PRO A 338 -12.23 23.93 -0.07
CA PRO A 338 -13.69 24.06 -0.13
C PRO A 338 -14.25 23.83 -1.54
N GLU A 339 -13.58 24.32 -2.58
CA GLU A 339 -13.98 24.10 -3.97
C GLU A 339 -13.82 22.66 -4.43
N GLN A 340 -12.82 21.92 -3.90
CA GLN A 340 -12.69 20.48 -4.14
C GLN A 340 -13.83 19.70 -3.48
N ALA A 341 -14.12 20.00 -2.22
CA ALA A 341 -15.19 19.37 -1.46
C ALA A 341 -16.56 19.65 -2.09
N ALA A 342 -16.77 20.83 -2.65
CA ALA A 342 -17.99 21.19 -3.38
C ALA A 342 -18.07 20.58 -4.79
N GLY A 343 -16.98 19.97 -5.32
CA GLY A 343 -16.96 19.45 -6.69
C GLY A 343 -16.92 20.54 -7.77
N ASP A 344 -16.54 21.77 -7.41
CA ASP A 344 -16.47 22.94 -8.30
C ASP A 344 -15.20 22.90 -9.16
N LEU A 345 -15.17 22.03 -10.17
CA LEU A 345 -14.00 21.75 -11.00
C LEU A 345 -13.42 22.97 -11.73
N ASP A 346 -14.28 23.95 -12.06
CA ASP A 346 -13.90 25.20 -12.77
C ASP A 346 -13.16 26.18 -11.86
N LYS A 347 -13.31 26.04 -10.55
CA LYS A 347 -12.65 26.91 -9.56
C LYS A 347 -11.31 26.35 -9.09
N LEU A 348 -10.98 25.08 -9.48
CA LEU A 348 -9.71 24.47 -9.09
C LEU A 348 -8.53 25.21 -9.70
N GLY A 349 -7.56 25.52 -8.85
CA GLY A 349 -6.35 26.24 -9.23
C GLY A 349 -5.22 26.02 -8.22
N PRO A 350 -4.08 26.73 -8.38
CA PRO A 350 -2.97 26.67 -7.43
C PRO A 350 -3.40 26.92 -5.97
N GLN A 351 -4.42 27.76 -5.75
CA GLN A 351 -4.98 28.04 -4.42
C GLN A 351 -5.55 26.79 -3.74
N SER A 352 -6.04 25.80 -4.49
CA SER A 352 -6.55 24.55 -3.93
C SER A 352 -5.44 23.71 -3.32
N ASP A 353 -4.27 23.63 -3.99
CA ASP A 353 -3.08 22.98 -3.45
C ASP A 353 -2.48 23.76 -2.27
N VAL A 354 -2.53 25.11 -2.31
CA VAL A 354 -2.10 25.95 -1.18
C VAL A 354 -2.94 25.71 0.06
N TYR A 355 -4.25 25.50 -0.09
CA TYR A 355 -5.11 25.10 1.02
C TYR A 355 -4.67 23.74 1.59
N SER A 356 -4.44 22.73 0.76
CA SER A 356 -3.99 21.40 1.17
C SER A 356 -2.61 21.42 1.83
N LEU A 357 -1.70 22.33 1.39
CA LEU A 357 -0.44 22.62 2.08
C LEU A 357 -0.69 23.20 3.47
N GLY A 358 -1.61 24.16 3.60
CA GLY A 358 -2.03 24.70 4.90
C GLY A 358 -2.57 23.63 5.85
N ALA A 359 -3.44 22.74 5.34
CA ALA A 359 -3.94 21.57 6.08
C ALA A 359 -2.83 20.61 6.51
N THR A 360 -1.85 20.38 5.63
CA THR A 360 -0.67 19.56 5.93
C THR A 360 0.21 20.21 7.02
N LEU A 361 0.42 21.52 6.95
CA LEU A 361 1.15 22.28 7.97
C LEU A 361 0.42 22.25 9.33
N TYR A 362 -0.91 22.42 9.32
CA TYR A 362 -1.71 22.27 10.52
C TYR A 362 -1.49 20.91 11.17
N CYS A 363 -1.57 19.82 10.39
CA CYS A 363 -1.31 18.47 10.88
C CYS A 363 0.12 18.33 11.43
N LEU A 364 1.13 18.91 10.77
CA LEU A 364 2.51 18.90 11.24
C LEU A 364 2.66 19.58 12.61
N LEU A 365 2.00 20.72 12.82
CA LEU A 365 2.10 21.49 14.05
C LEU A 365 1.29 20.91 15.22
N THR A 366 0.13 20.31 14.94
CA THR A 366 -0.83 19.86 15.97
C THR A 366 -0.80 18.34 16.19
N GLY A 367 -0.32 17.56 15.22
CA GLY A 367 -0.43 16.10 15.21
C GLY A 367 -1.80 15.57 14.75
N MET A 368 -2.73 16.46 14.39
CA MET A 368 -4.11 16.11 14.03
C MET A 368 -4.46 16.69 12.65
N ALA A 369 -5.32 16.00 11.91
CA ALA A 369 -5.91 16.56 10.70
C ALA A 369 -6.80 17.76 11.04
N PRO A 370 -6.96 18.75 10.12
CA PRO A 370 -7.79 19.94 10.37
C PRO A 370 -9.27 19.62 10.66
N PHE A 371 -9.79 18.55 10.04
CA PHE A 371 -11.14 18.07 10.24
C PHE A 371 -11.09 16.61 10.68
N GLY A 372 -11.89 16.25 11.69
CA GLY A 372 -12.10 14.88 12.15
C GLY A 372 -13.02 14.08 11.21
N GLU A 373 -13.11 12.77 11.43
CA GLU A 373 -14.06 11.93 10.67
C GLU A 373 -15.53 12.31 10.93
N GLU A 374 -15.80 12.99 12.04
CA GLU A 374 -17.14 13.46 12.43
C GLU A 374 -17.51 14.83 11.80
N ASP A 375 -16.52 15.54 11.23
CA ASP A 375 -16.70 16.89 10.65
C ASP A 375 -16.89 16.84 9.12
N ILE A 376 -16.86 15.65 8.50
CA ILE A 376 -16.95 15.39 7.07
C ILE A 376 -18.19 14.57 6.76
#